data_a809ce120f05b0e11c3aebeae429f3f6
#
_entry.id   a809ce120f05b0e11c3aebeae429f3f6
#
_cell.length_a   1.000
_cell.length_b   1.000
_cell.length_c   1.000
_cell.angle_alpha   90.00
_cell.angle_beta   90.00
_cell.angle_gamma   90.00
#
_symmetry.space_group_name_H-M   'P 1'
#
loop_
_entity.id
_entity.type
_entity.pdbx_description
1 polymer ?
#
loop_
_entity_poly.entity_id
_entity_poly.type
_entity_poly.pdbx_seq_one_letter_code
_entity_poly.pdbx_strand_id
1 'polypeptide(L)'
;MMQYAIFARPVVTIYDLPQTTKQSEAGLVSTIGDEGLYGQACQVRTAPGGVTAEGVPLSPEVAEVVTFYGYHGFVRRDALKFVSEDALRDYLPQPLVLVGRATDVLSLPKVQGVRMLELERGCLLCRLPEPPEEAEAHTGWAKVALLDGRTGYVRDVALEPVRFEMTAVFSQREGLA
;
A
#
# COMPACT_ATOMS: atom_id res chain seq x y z
N MET A 1 0.89 13.27 -17.64
CA MET A 1 -0.23 12.75 -16.83
C MET A 1 0.41 12.10 -15.61
N MET A 2 0.06 12.55 -14.41
CA MET A 2 0.57 11.94 -13.17
C MET A 2 0.06 10.51 -13.08
N GLN A 3 0.93 9.59 -12.66
CA GLN A 3 0.58 8.20 -12.40
C GLN A 3 0.64 7.93 -10.90
N TYR A 4 -0.25 7.10 -10.43
CA TYR A 4 -0.33 6.71 -9.03
C TYR A 4 -0.28 5.20 -8.91
N ALA A 5 0.08 4.73 -7.72
CA ALA A 5 0.01 3.32 -7.38
C ALA A 5 -0.34 3.14 -5.90
N ILE A 6 -0.77 1.94 -5.58
CA ILE A 6 -1.01 1.48 -4.21
C ILE A 6 -0.06 0.32 -3.96
N PHE A 7 0.61 0.30 -2.82
CA PHE A 7 1.45 -0.83 -2.43
C PHE A 7 0.59 -2.07 -2.24
N ALA A 8 0.85 -3.10 -3.05
CA ALA A 8 0.01 -4.30 -3.18
C ALA A 8 0.58 -5.53 -2.47
N ARG A 9 1.70 -5.38 -1.75
CA ARG A 9 2.28 -6.42 -0.89
C ARG A 9 2.31 -5.96 0.56
N PRO A 10 2.30 -6.86 1.55
CA PRO A 10 2.30 -6.51 2.97
C PRO A 10 3.37 -5.48 3.33
N VAL A 11 4.59 -5.71 2.90
CA VAL A 11 5.72 -4.79 3.01
C VAL A 11 6.40 -4.68 1.65
N VAL A 12 6.68 -3.46 1.21
CA VAL A 12 7.36 -3.15 -0.05
C VAL A 12 8.63 -2.37 0.29
N THR A 13 9.79 -2.96 0.03
CA THR A 13 11.07 -2.28 0.22
C THR A 13 11.20 -1.12 -0.76
N ILE A 14 11.56 0.06 -0.25
CA ILE A 14 11.87 1.26 -1.02
C ILE A 14 13.38 1.47 -0.95
N TYR A 15 14.02 1.55 -2.11
CA TYR A 15 15.45 1.73 -2.23
C TYR A 15 15.79 3.19 -2.53
N ASP A 16 16.88 3.71 -1.99
CA ASP A 16 17.38 5.07 -2.28
C ASP A 16 17.93 5.21 -3.69
N LEU A 17 18.32 4.10 -4.31
CA LEU A 17 18.88 4.06 -5.66
C LEU A 17 18.13 3.03 -6.52
N PRO A 18 18.15 3.19 -7.85
CA PRO A 18 17.58 2.18 -8.77
C PRO A 18 18.19 0.79 -8.61
N GLN A 19 19.44 0.72 -8.14
CA GLN A 19 20.14 -0.53 -7.82
C GLN A 19 19.93 -0.90 -6.36
N THR A 20 19.64 -2.15 -6.07
CA THR A 20 19.36 -2.65 -4.71
C THR A 20 20.61 -2.72 -3.82
N THR A 21 21.79 -2.63 -4.42
CA THR A 21 23.09 -2.65 -3.73
C THR A 21 24.05 -1.64 -4.35
N LYS A 22 25.00 -1.16 -3.54
CA LYS A 22 26.12 -0.31 -4.00
C LYS A 22 27.43 -0.76 -3.37
N GLN A 23 28.55 -0.51 -4.04
CA GLN A 23 29.87 -0.70 -3.47
C GLN A 23 30.20 0.44 -2.50
N SER A 24 30.72 0.10 -1.34
CA SER A 24 31.24 1.04 -0.32
C SER A 24 32.65 0.62 0.10
N GLU A 25 33.31 1.44 0.93
CA GLU A 25 34.62 1.09 1.52
C GLU A 25 34.54 -0.18 2.39
N ALA A 26 33.39 -0.43 3.02
CA ALA A 26 33.14 -1.61 3.85
C ALA A 26 32.71 -2.86 3.05
N GLY A 27 32.60 -2.75 1.71
CA GLY A 27 32.12 -3.81 0.85
C GLY A 27 30.76 -3.51 0.20
N LEU A 28 30.06 -4.55 -0.26
CA LEU A 28 28.74 -4.43 -0.89
C LEU A 28 27.68 -4.17 0.19
N VAL A 29 26.96 -3.05 0.06
CA VAL A 29 25.88 -2.66 0.99
C VAL A 29 24.54 -2.53 0.27
N SER A 30 23.44 -2.75 1.00
CA SER A 30 22.09 -2.53 0.50
C SER A 30 21.81 -1.01 0.36
N THR A 31 20.93 -0.67 -0.57
CA THR A 31 20.42 0.69 -0.77
C THR A 31 19.00 0.84 -0.21
N ILE A 32 18.56 -0.03 0.69
CA ILE A 32 17.27 0.07 1.37
C ILE A 32 17.25 1.39 2.16
N GLY A 33 16.21 2.20 1.92
CA GLY A 33 16.01 3.46 2.59
C GLY A 33 14.73 3.49 3.43
N ASP A 34 13.65 2.86 2.95
CA ASP A 34 12.35 2.88 3.61
C ASP A 34 11.49 1.68 3.21
N GLU A 35 10.26 1.61 3.75
CA GLU A 35 9.28 0.59 3.46
C GLU A 35 7.89 1.19 3.20
N GLY A 36 7.25 0.76 2.11
CA GLY A 36 5.84 1.02 1.85
C GLY A 36 4.98 -0.13 2.37
N LEU A 37 3.80 0.17 2.90
CA LEU A 37 2.90 -0.82 3.47
C LEU A 37 1.64 -1.00 2.62
N TYR A 38 1.08 -2.21 2.64
CA TYR A 38 -0.12 -2.58 1.89
C TYR A 38 -1.24 -1.55 2.05
N GLY A 39 -1.83 -1.15 0.93
CA GLY A 39 -2.94 -0.19 0.88
C GLY A 39 -2.52 1.27 0.90
N GLN A 40 -1.28 1.61 1.21
CA GLN A 40 -0.80 2.99 1.15
C GLN A 40 -0.57 3.41 -0.31
N ALA A 41 -0.94 4.64 -0.64
CA ALA A 41 -0.76 5.19 -1.97
C ALA A 41 0.60 5.87 -2.15
N CYS A 42 1.08 5.88 -3.39
CA CYS A 42 2.27 6.64 -3.80
C CYS A 42 2.07 7.25 -5.19
N GLN A 43 2.79 8.33 -5.45
CA GLN A 43 2.92 8.91 -6.77
C GLN A 43 4.02 8.16 -7.54
N VAL A 44 3.77 7.83 -8.80
CA VAL A 44 4.78 7.22 -9.68
C VAL A 44 5.40 8.31 -10.54
N ARG A 45 6.71 8.48 -10.43
CA ARG A 45 7.48 9.49 -11.17
C ARG A 45 8.20 8.94 -12.40
N THR A 46 8.20 7.64 -12.60
CA THR A 46 8.79 7.05 -13.81
C THR A 46 8.16 7.66 -15.06
N ALA A 47 8.95 8.36 -15.84
CA ALA A 47 8.49 9.00 -17.07
C ALA A 47 8.23 7.95 -18.18
N PRO A 48 7.47 8.30 -19.25
CA PRO A 48 7.35 7.47 -20.43
C PRO A 48 8.74 7.10 -20.98
N GLY A 49 8.91 5.83 -21.35
CA GLY A 49 10.21 5.31 -21.80
C GLY A 49 11.06 4.67 -20.70
N GLY A 50 10.56 4.63 -19.44
CA GLY A 50 11.25 3.93 -18.34
C GLY A 50 12.48 4.68 -17.84
N VAL A 51 12.36 5.98 -17.67
CA VAL A 51 13.41 6.85 -17.11
C VAL A 51 12.91 7.50 -15.81
N THR A 52 13.84 7.94 -14.95
CA THR A 52 13.52 8.77 -13.77
C THR A 52 13.01 10.15 -14.19
N ALA A 53 12.53 10.93 -13.23
CA ALA A 53 12.16 12.33 -13.45
C ALA A 53 13.34 13.17 -14.01
N GLU A 54 14.59 12.83 -13.66
CA GLU A 54 15.82 13.44 -14.15
C GLU A 54 16.34 12.83 -15.46
N GLY A 55 15.62 11.86 -16.05
CA GLY A 55 15.99 11.25 -17.32
C GLY A 55 16.98 10.08 -17.25
N VAL A 56 17.22 9.52 -16.06
CA VAL A 56 18.10 8.35 -15.90
C VAL A 56 17.33 7.08 -16.28
N PRO A 57 17.86 6.21 -17.16
CA PRO A 57 17.21 4.96 -17.53
C PRO A 57 17.00 4.02 -16.33
N LEU A 58 15.80 3.45 -16.24
CA LEU A 58 15.43 2.47 -15.24
C LEU A 58 15.26 1.08 -15.88
N SER A 59 15.54 0.04 -15.11
CA SER A 59 15.09 -1.30 -15.45
C SER A 59 13.56 -1.34 -15.59
N PRO A 60 12.99 -2.08 -16.56
CA PRO A 60 11.55 -2.22 -16.72
C PRO A 60 10.83 -2.74 -15.45
N GLU A 61 11.56 -3.41 -14.57
CA GLU A 61 11.05 -3.95 -13.32
C GLU A 61 11.01 -2.95 -12.17
N VAL A 62 11.56 -1.74 -12.35
CA VAL A 62 11.71 -0.71 -11.32
C VAL A 62 10.79 0.46 -11.62
N ALA A 63 10.20 1.03 -10.60
CA ALA A 63 9.48 2.31 -10.65
C ALA A 63 10.07 3.29 -9.65
N GLU A 64 10.18 4.55 -10.05
CA GLU A 64 10.47 5.68 -9.19
C GLU A 64 9.16 6.15 -8.56
N VAL A 65 9.14 6.29 -7.23
CA VAL A 65 7.94 6.65 -6.46
C VAL A 65 8.21 7.74 -5.44
N VAL A 66 7.14 8.45 -5.07
CA VAL A 66 7.10 9.31 -3.89
C VAL A 66 5.95 8.86 -3.02
N THR A 67 6.23 8.51 -1.77
CA THR A 67 5.21 8.10 -0.80
C THR A 67 4.30 9.28 -0.41
N PHE A 68 3.17 8.99 0.23
CA PHE A 68 2.23 10.03 0.70
C PHE A 68 2.86 10.98 1.74
N TYR A 69 3.88 10.54 2.48
CA TYR A 69 4.64 11.38 3.42
C TYR A 69 5.89 12.04 2.80
N GLY A 70 6.08 11.89 1.47
CA GLY A 70 7.10 12.62 0.71
C GLY A 70 8.46 11.92 0.60
N TYR A 71 8.58 10.64 0.99
CA TYR A 71 9.80 9.88 0.78
C TYR A 71 9.94 9.50 -0.69
N HIS A 72 11.09 9.81 -1.30
CA HIS A 72 11.42 9.51 -2.68
C HIS A 72 12.32 8.27 -2.75
N GLY A 73 12.00 7.34 -3.65
CA GLY A 73 12.81 6.15 -3.83
C GLY A 73 12.35 5.26 -4.99
N PHE A 74 12.89 4.06 -5.01
CA PHE A 74 12.70 3.10 -6.09
C PHE A 74 12.13 1.79 -5.55
N VAL A 75 11.13 1.25 -6.25
CA VAL A 75 10.45 0.02 -5.85
C VAL A 75 10.32 -0.93 -7.04
N ARG A 76 10.10 -2.21 -6.76
CA ARG A 76 9.75 -3.17 -7.80
C ARG A 76 8.33 -2.91 -8.30
N ARG A 77 8.16 -2.86 -9.61
CA ARG A 77 6.84 -2.60 -10.23
C ARG A 77 5.80 -3.66 -9.91
N ASP A 78 6.23 -4.92 -9.71
CA ASP A 78 5.35 -6.04 -9.37
C ASP A 78 4.79 -5.98 -7.93
N ALA A 79 5.31 -5.07 -7.10
CA ALA A 79 4.79 -4.78 -5.76
C ALA A 79 3.74 -3.65 -5.76
N LEU A 80 3.45 -3.06 -6.92
CA LEU A 80 2.54 -1.94 -7.09
C LEU A 80 1.28 -2.33 -7.84
N LYS A 81 0.13 -1.85 -7.37
CA LYS A 81 -1.10 -1.75 -8.15
C LYS A 81 -1.19 -0.36 -8.74
N PHE A 82 -0.91 -0.22 -10.03
CA PHE A 82 -1.04 1.06 -10.74
C PHE A 82 -2.51 1.43 -10.85
N VAL A 83 -2.81 2.69 -10.59
CA VAL A 83 -4.16 3.25 -10.61
C VAL A 83 -4.17 4.60 -11.35
N SER A 84 -5.30 4.94 -11.95
CA SER A 84 -5.53 6.28 -12.47
C SER A 84 -5.75 7.27 -11.32
N GLU A 85 -5.65 8.56 -11.61
CA GLU A 85 -5.97 9.61 -10.65
C GLU A 85 -7.43 9.51 -10.16
N ASP A 86 -8.38 9.23 -11.07
CA ASP A 86 -9.79 9.05 -10.71
C ASP A 86 -9.98 7.82 -9.79
N ALA A 87 -9.34 6.69 -10.12
CA ALA A 87 -9.40 5.51 -9.27
C ALA A 87 -8.78 5.75 -7.87
N LEU A 88 -7.75 6.58 -7.77
CA LEU A 88 -7.19 6.98 -6.48
C LEU A 88 -8.14 7.90 -5.71
N ARG A 89 -8.80 8.85 -6.38
CA ARG A 89 -9.83 9.71 -5.76
C ARG A 89 -11.01 8.90 -5.24
N ASP A 90 -11.37 7.82 -5.92
CA ASP A 90 -12.42 6.91 -5.48
C ASP A 90 -11.96 6.00 -4.33
N TYR A 91 -10.67 5.69 -4.26
CA TYR A 91 -10.09 4.84 -3.22
C TYR A 91 -9.94 5.56 -1.87
N LEU A 92 -9.44 6.79 -1.87
CA LEU A 92 -9.12 7.53 -0.64
C LEU A 92 -10.34 7.79 0.29
N PRO A 93 -11.55 8.12 -0.21
CA PRO A 93 -12.73 8.33 0.63
C PRO A 93 -13.45 7.04 1.03
N GLN A 94 -12.97 5.87 0.63
CA GLN A 94 -13.57 4.59 1.05
C GLN A 94 -13.42 4.40 2.57
N PRO A 95 -14.21 3.51 3.17
CA PRO A 95 -14.10 3.22 4.60
C PRO A 95 -12.81 2.44 4.90
N LEU A 96 -11.68 3.16 4.76
CA LEU A 96 -10.36 2.62 5.07
C LEU A 96 -10.21 2.45 6.57
N VAL A 97 -9.57 1.36 6.96
CA VAL A 97 -9.17 1.05 8.33
C VAL A 97 -7.68 0.78 8.38
N LEU A 98 -7.07 1.22 9.48
CA LEU A 98 -5.65 1.01 9.74
C LEU A 98 -5.46 -0.33 10.46
N VAL A 99 -4.48 -1.11 10.03
CA VAL A 99 -3.99 -2.26 10.79
C VAL A 99 -3.15 -1.74 11.96
N GLY A 100 -3.67 -1.81 13.17
CA GLY A 100 -3.04 -1.28 14.39
C GLY A 100 -2.01 -2.24 14.99
N ARG A 101 -2.06 -3.51 14.63
CA ARG A 101 -1.09 -4.55 15.01
C ARG A 101 -1.04 -5.64 13.95
N ALA A 102 0.08 -6.34 13.83
CA ALA A 102 0.25 -7.44 12.88
C ALA A 102 -0.91 -8.45 12.98
N THR A 103 -1.46 -8.82 11.85
CA THR A 103 -2.66 -9.67 11.77
C THR A 103 -2.76 -10.39 10.43
N ASP A 104 -3.49 -11.52 10.43
CA ASP A 104 -3.82 -12.24 9.21
C ASP A 104 -5.15 -11.78 8.62
N VAL A 105 -5.23 -11.75 7.30
CA VAL A 105 -6.48 -11.75 6.55
C VAL A 105 -6.83 -13.18 6.21
N LEU A 106 -7.97 -13.64 6.66
CA LEU A 106 -8.44 -15.01 6.46
C LEU A 106 -9.59 -15.07 5.45
N SER A 107 -9.75 -16.23 4.80
CA SER A 107 -10.84 -16.47 3.85
C SER A 107 -12.23 -16.60 4.49
N LEU A 108 -12.29 -16.84 5.79
CA LEU A 108 -13.52 -17.01 6.57
C LEU A 108 -13.38 -16.28 7.91
N PRO A 109 -14.51 -15.81 8.51
CA PRO A 109 -14.52 -15.12 9.82
C PRO A 109 -14.38 -16.13 10.98
N LYS A 110 -13.37 -16.97 10.93
CA LYS A 110 -13.04 -17.97 11.95
C LYS A 110 -11.59 -18.42 11.84
N VAL A 111 -11.02 -18.92 12.92
CA VAL A 111 -9.61 -19.32 13.01
C VAL A 111 -9.19 -20.43 12.04
N GLN A 112 -10.14 -21.20 11.51
CA GLN A 112 -9.91 -22.24 10.51
C GLN A 112 -9.89 -21.67 9.07
N GLY A 113 -10.12 -20.36 8.88
CA GLY A 113 -9.99 -19.71 7.57
C GLY A 113 -8.58 -19.86 7.03
N VAL A 114 -8.45 -19.99 5.71
CA VAL A 114 -7.15 -20.01 5.04
C VAL A 114 -6.55 -18.61 5.07
N ARG A 115 -5.28 -18.48 5.47
CA ARG A 115 -4.56 -17.22 5.45
C ARG A 115 -4.34 -16.76 4.02
N MET A 116 -4.84 -15.57 3.70
CA MET A 116 -4.72 -14.92 2.39
C MET A 116 -3.56 -13.94 2.35
N LEU A 117 -3.39 -13.17 3.42
CA LEU A 117 -2.30 -12.21 3.64
C LEU A 117 -1.93 -12.19 5.11
N GLU A 118 -0.69 -11.83 5.39
CA GLU A 118 -0.21 -11.43 6.71
C GLU A 118 0.15 -9.95 6.61
N LEU A 119 -0.44 -9.11 7.44
CA LEU A 119 -0.31 -7.66 7.37
C LEU A 119 0.35 -7.12 8.63
N GLU A 120 1.26 -6.18 8.40
CA GLU A 120 1.97 -5.45 9.44
C GLU A 120 1.16 -4.23 9.92
N ARG A 121 1.53 -3.71 11.07
CA ARG A 121 1.02 -2.44 11.57
C ARG A 121 1.28 -1.32 10.58
N GLY A 122 0.24 -0.52 10.28
CA GLY A 122 0.31 0.59 9.32
C GLY A 122 -0.24 0.26 7.94
N CYS A 123 -0.55 -1.00 7.64
CA CYS A 123 -1.28 -1.38 6.44
C CYS A 123 -2.70 -0.77 6.44
N LEU A 124 -3.23 -0.49 5.25
CA LEU A 124 -4.58 0.01 5.06
C LEU A 124 -5.46 -1.04 4.38
N LEU A 125 -6.66 -1.20 4.87
CA LEU A 125 -7.69 -2.08 4.29
C LEU A 125 -8.98 -1.30 4.06
N CYS A 126 -9.73 -1.65 3.03
CA CYS A 126 -11.08 -1.16 2.82
C CYS A 126 -12.06 -2.09 3.56
N ARG A 127 -12.73 -1.58 4.60
CA ARG A 127 -13.77 -2.30 5.32
C ARG A 127 -15.05 -2.33 4.48
N LEU A 128 -15.61 -3.52 4.29
CA LEU A 128 -16.87 -3.69 3.60
C LEU A 128 -18.03 -3.67 4.59
N PRO A 129 -19.17 -3.07 4.21
CA PRO A 129 -20.39 -3.17 5.00
C PRO A 129 -20.90 -4.61 4.96
N GLU A 130 -21.46 -5.06 6.08
CA GLU A 130 -22.17 -6.33 6.18
C GLU A 130 -23.61 -6.07 6.62
N PRO A 131 -24.59 -6.82 6.10
CA PRO A 131 -25.95 -6.81 6.65
C PRO A 131 -25.92 -7.19 8.14
N PRO A 132 -26.84 -6.65 8.95
CA PRO A 132 -26.85 -6.89 10.41
C PRO A 132 -26.79 -8.36 10.80
N GLU A 133 -27.48 -9.22 10.05
CA GLU A 133 -27.53 -10.68 10.29
C GLU A 133 -26.15 -11.34 10.07
N GLU A 134 -25.42 -10.93 9.02
CA GLU A 134 -24.07 -11.41 8.74
C GLU A 134 -23.09 -10.85 9.78
N ALA A 135 -23.19 -9.58 10.12
CA ALA A 135 -22.33 -8.93 11.11
C ALA A 135 -22.47 -9.59 12.50
N GLU A 136 -23.67 -9.99 12.89
CA GLU A 136 -23.89 -10.73 14.14
C GLU A 136 -23.24 -12.11 14.11
N ALA A 137 -23.39 -12.84 12.99
CA ALA A 137 -22.75 -14.14 12.79
C ALA A 137 -21.20 -14.04 12.75
N HIS A 138 -20.67 -12.90 12.34
CA HIS A 138 -19.24 -12.64 12.22
C HIS A 138 -18.67 -11.80 13.38
N THR A 139 -19.31 -11.81 14.54
CA THR A 139 -18.88 -11.04 15.72
C THR A 139 -17.38 -11.18 15.99
N GLY A 140 -16.68 -10.03 16.13
CA GLY A 140 -15.23 -9.96 16.34
C GLY A 140 -14.39 -10.06 15.05
N TRP A 141 -15.03 -10.05 13.88
CA TRP A 141 -14.40 -10.02 12.58
C TRP A 141 -14.92 -8.86 11.73
N ALA A 142 -14.05 -8.29 10.92
CA ALA A 142 -14.39 -7.31 9.89
C ALA A 142 -14.18 -7.91 8.51
N LYS A 143 -15.16 -7.76 7.64
CA LYS A 143 -15.05 -8.09 6.21
C LYS A 143 -14.29 -6.97 5.51
N VAL A 144 -13.31 -7.34 4.70
CA VAL A 144 -12.43 -6.39 4.01
C VAL A 144 -12.27 -6.74 2.53
N ALA A 145 -12.12 -5.70 1.69
CA ALA A 145 -11.74 -5.87 0.30
C ALA A 145 -10.22 -5.86 0.17
N LEU A 146 -9.69 -6.77 -0.62
CA LEU A 146 -8.28 -6.83 -0.99
C LEU A 146 -8.05 -6.11 -2.32
N LEU A 147 -6.82 -5.63 -2.55
CA LEU A 147 -6.45 -4.91 -3.77
C LEU A 147 -6.53 -5.78 -5.04
N ASP A 148 -6.53 -7.10 -4.92
CA ASP A 148 -6.70 -8.06 -6.01
C ASP A 148 -8.16 -8.38 -6.34
N GLY A 149 -9.11 -7.72 -5.65
CA GLY A 149 -10.56 -7.90 -5.85
C GLY A 149 -11.20 -9.01 -5.00
N ARG A 150 -10.41 -9.78 -4.24
CA ARG A 150 -10.95 -10.76 -3.30
C ARG A 150 -11.46 -10.07 -2.03
N THR A 151 -12.27 -10.79 -1.29
CA THR A 151 -12.69 -10.40 0.06
C THR A 151 -12.06 -11.34 1.09
N GLY A 152 -11.84 -10.82 2.30
CA GLY A 152 -11.34 -11.58 3.42
C GLY A 152 -11.85 -11.02 4.75
N TYR A 153 -11.40 -11.61 5.83
CA TYR A 153 -11.81 -11.26 7.18
C TYR A 153 -10.61 -11.05 8.09
N VAL A 154 -10.67 -10.01 8.89
CA VAL A 154 -9.63 -9.60 9.86
C VAL A 154 -10.26 -9.50 11.24
N ARG A 155 -9.52 -9.80 12.32
CA ARG A 155 -9.99 -9.55 13.67
C ARG A 155 -10.25 -8.06 13.89
N ASP A 156 -11.45 -7.67 14.31
CA ASP A 156 -11.84 -6.28 14.59
C ASP A 156 -10.84 -5.60 15.56
N VAL A 157 -10.39 -6.33 16.57
CA VAL A 157 -9.43 -5.82 17.57
C VAL A 157 -8.04 -5.49 17.01
N ALA A 158 -7.75 -5.87 15.76
CA ALA A 158 -6.51 -5.51 15.07
C ALA A 158 -6.65 -4.23 14.23
N LEU A 159 -7.86 -3.68 14.10
CA LEU A 159 -8.18 -2.54 13.26
C LEU A 159 -8.38 -1.28 14.09
N GLU A 160 -7.92 -0.16 13.54
CA GLU A 160 -8.08 1.18 14.10
C GLU A 160 -8.67 2.12 13.02
N PRO A 161 -9.38 3.17 13.42
CA PRO A 161 -9.80 4.21 12.48
C PRO A 161 -8.58 4.88 11.83
N VAL A 162 -8.65 5.14 10.53
CA VAL A 162 -7.65 5.96 9.85
C VAL A 162 -7.76 7.39 10.37
N ARG A 163 -6.65 7.96 10.82
CA ARG A 163 -6.61 9.37 11.21
C ARG A 163 -6.61 10.24 9.96
N PHE A 164 -7.49 11.23 9.92
CA PHE A 164 -7.69 12.12 8.77
C PHE A 164 -6.39 12.76 8.24
N GLU A 165 -5.40 12.99 9.11
CA GLU A 165 -4.08 13.54 8.77
C GLU A 165 -3.31 12.69 7.74
N MET A 166 -3.53 11.37 7.70
CA MET A 166 -2.84 10.48 6.75
C MET A 166 -3.38 10.61 5.32
N THR A 167 -4.65 10.96 5.16
CA THR A 167 -5.28 11.14 3.84
C THR A 167 -5.19 12.59 3.36
N ALA A 168 -5.25 13.58 4.29
CA ALA A 168 -5.23 14.99 3.97
C ALA A 168 -3.88 15.49 3.43
N VAL A 169 -2.76 14.90 3.87
CA VAL A 169 -1.41 15.30 3.41
C VAL A 169 -1.23 15.02 1.92
N PHE A 170 -1.83 13.96 1.40
CA PHE A 170 -1.72 13.59 -0.02
C PHE A 170 -2.54 14.53 -0.91
N SER A 171 -3.77 14.86 -0.49
CA SER A 171 -4.66 15.75 -1.24
C SER A 171 -4.22 17.22 -1.24
N GLN A 172 -3.60 17.71 -0.15
CA GLN A 172 -3.16 19.10 -0.04
C GLN A 172 -1.87 19.42 -0.80
N ARG A 173 -0.94 18.45 -0.90
CA ARG A 173 0.36 18.68 -1.59
C ARG A 173 0.29 18.58 -3.11
N GLU A 174 -0.71 17.89 -3.65
CA GLU A 174 -0.79 17.57 -5.08
C GLU A 174 -1.91 18.32 -5.81
N GLY A 175 -2.61 19.26 -5.14
CA GLY A 175 -3.72 20.01 -5.77
C GLY A 175 -4.90 19.10 -6.17
N LEU A 176 -5.10 18.00 -5.51
CA LEU A 176 -6.23 17.08 -5.66
C LEU A 176 -7.48 17.57 -4.90
N ALA A 177 -7.50 18.86 -4.51
CA ALA A 177 -8.64 19.52 -3.87
C ALA A 177 -9.62 20.04 -4.92
#